data_ec4fdc35dbe8364dc8080977f743b185
#
_entry.id   ec4fdc35dbe8364dc8080977f743b185
#
_cell.length_a   1.000
_cell.length_b   1.000
_cell.length_c   1.000
_cell.angle_alpha   90.00
_cell.angle_beta   90.00
_cell.angle_gamma   90.00
#
_symmetry.space_group_name_H-M   'P 1'
#
loop_
_entity.id
_entity.type
_entity.pdbx_description
1 polymer ?
#
loop_
_entity_poly.entity_id
_entity_poly.type
_entity_poly.pdbx_seq_one_letter_code
_entity_poly.pdbx_strand_id
1 'polypeptide(L)'
;TATAKNGASISNYTASCNGLSASNSTGSAITVGKIAKSGSVTVTLSVTDSRGYTAETSQTVTVIPYTKPKISSITLRRTNDIEAEMQLKFSGSISAVTVDGTQKNSVVYVRYRYKKTSESSYGSYTSIYSGTTKSGTSFSYSNLELCNLDANSSYDFHLQIQDKLYSLSSLDLYFTVPQGTPLIALRKKKVGINTPNPQATLDVDGSIHMNGVNVHGK
;
A
#
# COMPACT_ATOMS: atom_id res chain seq x y z
N THR A 1 6.95 35.82 -21.94
CA THR A 1 8.13 36.70 -21.92
C THR A 1 7.73 38.06 -21.44
N ALA A 2 8.48 38.67 -20.50
CA ALA A 2 8.27 40.02 -20.05
C ALA A 2 9.35 40.92 -20.64
N THR A 3 8.98 42.12 -21.02
CA THR A 3 9.90 43.13 -21.56
C THR A 3 9.67 44.46 -20.84
N ALA A 4 10.75 44.99 -20.23
CA ALA A 4 10.70 46.30 -19.64
C ALA A 4 10.77 47.40 -20.74
N LYS A 5 10.18 48.55 -20.51
CA LYS A 5 10.15 49.70 -21.46
C LYS A 5 11.02 50.83 -20.96
N ASN A 6 11.28 51.80 -21.85
CA ASN A 6 11.97 53.04 -21.54
C ASN A 6 13.36 52.84 -20.87
N GLY A 7 14.14 51.92 -21.40
CA GLY A 7 15.51 51.66 -20.92
C GLY A 7 15.64 50.94 -19.59
N ALA A 8 14.53 50.46 -18.99
CA ALA A 8 14.59 49.63 -17.79
C ALA A 8 14.93 48.15 -18.15
N SER A 9 15.37 47.37 -17.18
CA SER A 9 15.56 45.94 -17.26
C SER A 9 14.62 45.26 -16.27
N ILE A 10 14.30 43.98 -16.50
CA ILE A 10 13.58 43.20 -15.50
C ILE A 10 14.55 42.82 -14.39
N SER A 11 14.20 43.10 -13.14
CA SER A 11 15.02 42.84 -11.95
C SER A 11 14.58 41.56 -11.21
N ASN A 12 13.29 41.20 -11.27
CA ASN A 12 12.78 40.05 -10.56
C ASN A 12 11.58 39.43 -11.26
N TYR A 13 11.44 38.12 -11.17
CA TYR A 13 10.31 37.30 -11.59
C TYR A 13 9.78 36.58 -10.36
N THR A 14 8.50 36.64 -10.11
CA THR A 14 7.84 35.97 -8.99
C THR A 14 6.70 35.09 -9.53
N ALA A 15 6.59 33.90 -9.02
CA ALA A 15 5.44 33.03 -9.23
C ALA A 15 4.77 32.74 -7.88
N SER A 16 3.44 32.82 -7.83
CA SER A 16 2.68 32.48 -6.64
C SER A 16 1.49 31.59 -6.99
N CYS A 17 1.16 30.67 -6.06
CA CYS A 17 0.07 29.74 -6.22
C CYS A 17 -0.34 29.19 -4.86
N ASN A 18 -1.62 29.30 -4.52
CA ASN A 18 -2.19 28.70 -3.29
C ASN A 18 -1.41 29.05 -2.01
N GLY A 19 -1.00 30.31 -1.85
CA GLY A 19 -0.23 30.78 -0.69
C GLY A 19 1.26 30.45 -0.71
N LEU A 20 1.74 29.73 -1.73
CA LEU A 20 3.16 29.49 -1.99
C LEU A 20 3.68 30.58 -2.94
N SER A 21 4.93 30.97 -2.78
CA SER A 21 5.60 31.94 -3.64
C SER A 21 7.08 31.61 -3.77
N ALA A 22 7.64 31.87 -4.95
CA ALA A 22 9.06 31.79 -5.21
C ALA A 22 9.44 32.80 -6.29
N SER A 23 10.72 33.21 -6.33
CA SER A 23 11.21 34.20 -7.29
C SER A 23 12.62 33.90 -7.75
N ASN A 24 13.00 34.49 -8.90
CA ASN A 24 14.37 34.57 -9.36
C ASN A 24 14.57 35.85 -10.20
N SER A 25 15.83 36.22 -10.43
CA SER A 25 16.22 37.39 -11.25
C SER A 25 16.55 37.05 -12.71
N THR A 26 16.54 35.79 -13.10
CA THR A 26 17.04 35.35 -14.42
C THR A 26 15.93 35.02 -15.41
N GLY A 27 14.67 34.94 -14.97
CA GLY A 27 13.56 34.48 -15.81
C GLY A 27 13.61 32.98 -16.14
N SER A 28 14.42 32.22 -15.43
CA SER A 28 14.44 30.76 -15.52
C SER A 28 13.19 30.16 -14.85
N ALA A 29 12.99 28.84 -14.97
CA ALA A 29 11.87 28.15 -14.35
C ALA A 29 11.81 28.40 -12.84
N ILE A 30 10.60 28.70 -12.33
CA ILE A 30 10.34 28.95 -10.90
C ILE A 30 9.53 27.78 -10.35
N THR A 31 10.01 27.13 -9.29
CA THR A 31 9.30 26.10 -8.59
C THR A 31 8.70 26.65 -7.30
N VAL A 32 7.39 26.79 -7.23
CA VAL A 32 6.68 27.33 -6.06
C VAL A 32 6.37 26.26 -4.97
N GLY A 33 6.72 25.01 -5.20
CA GLY A 33 6.52 23.94 -4.25
C GLY A 33 5.29 23.09 -4.54
N LYS A 34 4.90 22.26 -3.56
CA LYS A 34 3.81 21.28 -3.70
C LYS A 34 2.46 21.91 -3.39
N ILE A 35 1.54 21.86 -4.33
CA ILE A 35 0.16 22.33 -4.15
C ILE A 35 -0.63 21.28 -3.37
N ALA A 36 -1.14 21.65 -2.18
CA ALA A 36 -1.94 20.76 -1.32
C ALA A 36 -3.46 20.84 -1.59
N LYS A 37 -3.91 21.86 -2.34
CA LYS A 37 -5.32 22.09 -2.67
C LYS A 37 -5.67 21.43 -4.00
N SER A 38 -6.82 20.77 -4.09
CA SER A 38 -7.40 20.30 -5.35
C SER A 38 -8.49 21.25 -5.85
N GLY A 39 -8.88 21.09 -7.11
CA GLY A 39 -9.85 21.93 -7.80
C GLY A 39 -9.19 23.08 -8.54
N SER A 40 -9.92 24.18 -8.74
CA SER A 40 -9.44 25.35 -9.46
C SER A 40 -8.43 26.13 -8.63
N VAL A 41 -7.24 26.35 -9.17
CA VAL A 41 -6.14 27.06 -8.52
C VAL A 41 -5.59 28.11 -9.47
N THR A 42 -5.45 29.35 -9.00
CA THR A 42 -4.87 30.45 -9.78
C THR A 42 -3.36 30.49 -9.58
N VAL A 43 -2.62 30.46 -10.67
CA VAL A 43 -1.18 30.74 -10.73
C VAL A 43 -1.00 32.18 -11.16
N THR A 44 -0.34 33.01 -10.35
CA THR A 44 -0.03 34.41 -10.67
C THR A 44 1.46 34.53 -10.90
N LEU A 45 1.80 35.17 -12.02
CA LEU A 45 3.18 35.54 -12.37
C LEU A 45 3.28 37.06 -12.28
N SER A 46 4.27 37.55 -11.56
CA SER A 46 4.60 38.97 -11.42
C SER A 46 6.05 39.21 -11.85
N VAL A 47 6.29 40.35 -12.46
CA VAL A 47 7.61 40.81 -12.79
C VAL A 47 7.81 42.23 -12.25
N THR A 48 9.03 42.55 -11.81
CA THR A 48 9.43 43.87 -11.34
C THR A 48 10.57 44.36 -12.21
N ASP A 49 10.49 45.64 -12.65
CA ASP A 49 11.56 46.27 -13.39
C ASP A 49 12.61 46.94 -12.47
N SER A 50 13.70 47.41 -13.03
CA SER A 50 14.80 48.03 -12.28
C SER A 50 14.43 49.39 -11.60
N ARG A 51 13.23 49.91 -11.87
CA ARG A 51 12.68 51.11 -11.26
C ARG A 51 11.61 50.78 -10.22
N GLY A 52 11.31 49.49 -10.00
CA GLY A 52 10.31 49.05 -9.03
C GLY A 52 8.87 48.94 -9.57
N TYR A 53 8.63 49.17 -10.87
CA TYR A 53 7.32 48.97 -11.45
C TYR A 53 7.04 47.47 -11.62
N THR A 54 5.81 47.08 -11.33
CA THR A 54 5.35 45.68 -11.41
C THR A 54 4.31 45.48 -12.50
N ALA A 55 4.28 44.32 -13.08
CA ALA A 55 3.23 43.81 -13.95
C ALA A 55 2.89 42.39 -13.61
N GLU A 56 1.61 42.04 -13.69
CA GLU A 56 1.11 40.70 -13.30
C GLU A 56 0.26 40.11 -14.40
N THR A 57 0.26 38.77 -14.45
CA THR A 57 -0.67 37.94 -15.20
C THR A 57 -1.01 36.73 -14.41
N SER A 58 -2.22 36.20 -14.60
CA SER A 58 -2.65 35.00 -13.92
C SER A 58 -3.32 34.02 -14.87
N GLN A 59 -3.22 32.73 -14.51
CA GLN A 59 -3.90 31.65 -15.20
C GLN A 59 -4.48 30.68 -14.18
N THR A 60 -5.71 30.24 -14.42
CA THR A 60 -6.35 29.22 -13.63
C THR A 60 -5.99 27.84 -14.18
N VAL A 61 -5.55 26.95 -13.32
CA VAL A 61 -5.28 25.54 -13.61
C VAL A 61 -6.14 24.66 -12.72
N THR A 62 -6.50 23.47 -13.22
CA THR A 62 -7.25 22.49 -12.43
C THR A 62 -6.29 21.48 -11.83
N VAL A 63 -6.25 21.41 -10.51
CA VAL A 63 -5.52 20.40 -9.76
C VAL A 63 -6.45 19.24 -9.46
N ILE A 64 -6.17 18.09 -10.06
CA ILE A 64 -7.00 16.89 -9.90
C ILE A 64 -6.72 16.26 -8.53
N PRO A 65 -7.77 15.94 -7.73
CA PRO A 65 -7.59 15.33 -6.43
C PRO A 65 -6.99 13.92 -6.57
N TYR A 66 -6.05 13.62 -5.69
CA TYR A 66 -5.44 12.30 -5.59
C TYR A 66 -5.54 11.78 -4.15
N THR A 67 -5.88 10.51 -4.00
CA THR A 67 -5.82 9.77 -2.75
C THR A 67 -4.96 8.52 -2.92
N LYS A 68 -4.24 8.16 -1.84
CA LYS A 68 -3.44 6.93 -1.80
C LYS A 68 -4.29 5.69 -2.11
N PRO A 69 -3.68 4.59 -2.57
CA PRO A 69 -4.35 3.30 -2.70
C PRO A 69 -5.11 2.93 -1.43
N LYS A 70 -6.26 2.29 -1.60
CA LYS A 70 -7.13 1.84 -0.49
C LYS A 70 -7.43 0.37 -0.62
N ILE A 71 -7.45 -0.34 0.50
CA ILE A 71 -8.03 -1.67 0.62
C ILE A 71 -9.44 -1.53 1.21
N SER A 72 -10.42 -2.12 0.52
CA SER A 72 -11.84 -2.13 0.95
C SER A 72 -12.14 -3.36 1.81
N SER A 73 -11.52 -4.48 1.49
CA SER A 73 -11.62 -5.73 2.26
C SER A 73 -10.34 -6.52 2.12
N ILE A 74 -9.96 -7.21 3.18
CA ILE A 74 -8.84 -8.14 3.17
C ILE A 74 -9.08 -9.28 4.16
N THR A 75 -8.75 -10.49 3.75
CA THR A 75 -8.69 -11.69 4.58
C THR A 75 -7.40 -12.40 4.27
N LEU A 76 -6.60 -12.60 5.30
CA LEU A 76 -5.39 -13.42 5.27
C LEU A 76 -5.48 -14.39 6.46
N ARG A 77 -5.56 -15.68 6.18
CA ARG A 77 -5.70 -16.70 7.22
C ARG A 77 -5.25 -18.07 6.73
N ARG A 78 -5.13 -19.00 7.63
CA ARG A 78 -4.99 -20.42 7.30
C ARG A 78 -6.32 -20.99 6.79
N THR A 79 -6.26 -22.00 5.95
CA THR A 79 -7.44 -22.82 5.61
C THR A 79 -7.97 -23.45 6.90
N ASN A 80 -9.27 -23.35 7.12
CA ASN A 80 -9.94 -23.75 8.36
C ASN A 80 -9.31 -23.21 9.66
N ASP A 81 -8.52 -22.12 9.55
CA ASP A 81 -7.78 -21.46 10.63
C ASP A 81 -6.67 -22.31 11.29
N ILE A 82 -6.40 -23.51 10.78
CA ILE A 82 -5.46 -24.48 11.37
C ILE A 82 -4.50 -25.14 10.37
N GLU A 83 -4.84 -25.14 9.08
CA GLU A 83 -4.05 -25.87 8.08
C GLU A 83 -2.72 -25.16 7.76
N ALA A 84 -1.79 -25.89 7.15
CA ALA A 84 -0.54 -25.31 6.65
C ALA A 84 -0.79 -24.31 5.51
N GLU A 85 -1.85 -24.53 4.76
CA GLU A 85 -2.22 -23.75 3.59
C GLU A 85 -2.78 -22.38 3.96
N MET A 86 -2.29 -21.34 3.28
CA MET A 86 -2.66 -19.95 3.49
C MET A 86 -3.62 -19.46 2.42
N GLN A 87 -4.60 -18.67 2.82
CA GLN A 87 -5.57 -18.02 1.93
C GLN A 87 -5.42 -16.52 2.00
N LEU A 88 -5.39 -15.87 0.84
CA LEU A 88 -5.40 -14.41 0.74
C LEU A 88 -6.50 -13.97 -0.20
N LYS A 89 -7.40 -13.12 0.31
CA LYS A 89 -8.41 -12.41 -0.48
C LYS A 89 -8.36 -10.93 -0.14
N PHE A 90 -8.42 -10.08 -1.14
CA PHE A 90 -8.58 -8.65 -0.93
C PHE A 90 -9.25 -7.97 -2.12
N SER A 91 -9.80 -6.81 -1.86
CA SER A 91 -10.26 -5.86 -2.87
C SER A 91 -9.83 -4.45 -2.49
N GLY A 92 -9.64 -3.61 -3.48
CA GLY A 92 -9.22 -2.24 -3.26
C GLY A 92 -9.33 -1.38 -4.49
N SER A 93 -8.90 -0.14 -4.36
CA SER A 93 -8.93 0.84 -5.43
C SER A 93 -7.76 1.82 -5.35
N ILE A 94 -7.44 2.41 -6.48
CA ILE A 94 -6.55 3.56 -6.61
C ILE A 94 -7.36 4.77 -7.04
N SER A 95 -6.81 5.96 -6.83
CA SER A 95 -7.44 7.21 -7.24
C SER A 95 -7.58 7.27 -8.77
N ALA A 96 -8.78 7.54 -9.27
CA ALA A 96 -9.00 7.87 -10.66
C ALA A 96 -8.43 9.27 -10.93
N VAL A 97 -7.48 9.39 -11.84
CA VAL A 97 -6.88 10.65 -12.25
C VAL A 97 -6.90 10.71 -13.77
N THR A 98 -7.91 11.40 -14.31
CA THR A 98 -8.11 11.54 -15.76
C THR A 98 -7.67 12.93 -16.21
N VAL A 99 -6.79 12.97 -17.21
CA VAL A 99 -6.34 14.20 -17.87
C VAL A 99 -6.59 14.02 -19.36
N ASP A 100 -7.27 14.97 -19.97
CA ASP A 100 -7.64 14.94 -21.41
C ASP A 100 -8.26 13.60 -21.83
N GLY A 101 -9.24 13.12 -21.06
CA GLY A 101 -9.94 11.87 -21.29
C GLY A 101 -9.12 10.60 -21.00
N THR A 102 -7.87 10.73 -20.61
CA THR A 102 -6.96 9.58 -20.37
C THR A 102 -6.72 9.36 -18.90
N GLN A 103 -6.93 8.14 -18.40
CA GLN A 103 -6.55 7.74 -17.04
C GLN A 103 -5.02 7.71 -16.91
N LYS A 104 -4.48 8.48 -15.97
CA LYS A 104 -3.03 8.65 -15.75
C LYS A 104 -2.49 7.80 -14.59
N ASN A 105 -3.37 7.30 -13.73
CA ASN A 105 -2.99 6.44 -12.61
C ASN A 105 -3.21 4.96 -12.96
N SER A 106 -2.39 4.08 -12.43
CA SER A 106 -2.49 2.62 -12.57
C SER A 106 -1.82 1.93 -11.40
N VAL A 107 -2.20 0.69 -11.10
CA VAL A 107 -1.47 -0.15 -10.14
C VAL A 107 -0.11 -0.48 -10.72
N VAL A 108 0.96 -0.18 -9.99
CA VAL A 108 2.35 -0.52 -10.37
C VAL A 108 2.69 -1.92 -9.91
N TYR A 109 2.44 -2.23 -8.65
CA TYR A 109 2.55 -3.57 -8.10
C TYR A 109 1.63 -3.79 -6.91
N VAL A 110 1.28 -5.05 -6.70
CA VAL A 110 0.81 -5.62 -5.45
C VAL A 110 1.68 -6.82 -5.17
N ARG A 111 2.30 -6.86 -4.02
CA ARG A 111 3.24 -7.91 -3.64
C ARG A 111 3.18 -8.19 -2.14
N TYR A 112 3.57 -9.37 -1.73
CA TYR A 112 3.66 -9.74 -0.32
C TYR A 112 4.99 -10.42 -0.03
N ARG A 113 5.33 -10.47 1.25
CA ARG A 113 6.40 -11.26 1.83
C ARG A 113 6.01 -11.66 3.23
N TYR A 114 6.68 -12.64 3.77
CA TYR A 114 6.43 -13.09 5.13
C TYR A 114 7.72 -13.54 5.82
N LYS A 115 7.61 -13.73 7.14
CA LYS A 115 8.63 -14.32 8.00
C LYS A 115 7.94 -15.08 9.13
N LYS A 116 8.61 -16.00 9.81
CA LYS A 116 8.16 -16.46 11.12
C LYS A 116 8.22 -15.31 12.11
N THR A 117 7.29 -15.25 13.06
CA THR A 117 7.29 -14.20 14.10
C THR A 117 8.56 -14.22 14.95
N SER A 118 9.20 -15.38 15.06
CA SER A 118 10.51 -15.55 15.74
C SER A 118 11.71 -15.06 14.93
N GLU A 119 11.55 -14.76 13.66
CA GLU A 119 12.63 -14.29 12.78
C GLU A 119 12.69 -12.75 12.77
N SER A 120 13.89 -12.19 12.64
CA SER A 120 14.10 -10.74 12.57
C SER A 120 13.83 -10.14 11.19
N SER A 121 14.01 -10.92 10.12
CA SER A 121 14.01 -10.44 8.74
C SER A 121 12.95 -11.11 7.89
N TYR A 122 12.28 -10.33 7.05
CA TYR A 122 11.36 -10.84 6.04
C TYR A 122 12.11 -11.53 4.90
N GLY A 123 11.48 -12.54 4.29
CA GLY A 123 11.89 -13.13 3.04
C GLY A 123 11.72 -12.17 1.85
N SER A 124 12.01 -12.66 0.64
CA SER A 124 11.83 -11.93 -0.60
C SER A 124 10.36 -11.66 -0.91
N TYR A 125 10.10 -10.60 -1.65
CA TYR A 125 8.75 -10.31 -2.13
C TYR A 125 8.30 -11.30 -3.19
N THR A 126 7.06 -11.76 -3.05
CA THR A 126 6.31 -12.48 -4.09
C THR A 126 5.31 -11.52 -4.73
N SER A 127 5.37 -11.38 -6.05
CA SER A 127 4.49 -10.50 -6.80
C SER A 127 3.13 -11.15 -7.03
N ILE A 128 2.07 -10.40 -6.73
CA ILE A 128 0.68 -10.74 -7.11
C ILE A 128 0.36 -10.08 -8.45
N TYR A 129 0.68 -8.81 -8.58
CA TYR A 129 0.61 -8.05 -9.82
C TYR A 129 1.94 -7.31 -10.02
N SER A 130 2.43 -7.29 -11.24
CA SER A 130 3.58 -6.48 -11.65
C SER A 130 3.25 -5.75 -12.95
N GLY A 131 3.57 -4.46 -13.01
CA GLY A 131 3.35 -3.65 -14.18
C GLY A 131 1.87 -3.36 -14.50
N THR A 132 1.60 -2.98 -15.73
CA THR A 132 0.33 -2.44 -16.23
C THR A 132 -0.79 -3.46 -16.42
N THR A 133 -0.71 -4.62 -15.84
CA THR A 133 -1.65 -5.74 -16.10
C THR A 133 -3.07 -5.52 -15.57
N LYS A 134 -3.32 -4.47 -14.80
CA LYS A 134 -4.67 -4.08 -14.37
C LYS A 134 -5.05 -2.73 -14.96
N SER A 135 -5.98 -2.74 -15.91
CA SER A 135 -6.66 -1.53 -16.36
C SER A 135 -7.76 -1.16 -15.36
N GLY A 136 -7.99 0.15 -15.19
CA GLY A 136 -9.01 0.66 -14.28
C GLY A 136 -8.49 1.02 -12.90
N THR A 137 -9.41 1.42 -12.04
CA THR A 137 -9.12 1.96 -10.70
C THR A 137 -9.42 0.99 -9.57
N SER A 138 -10.00 -0.16 -9.87
CA SER A 138 -10.32 -1.20 -8.89
C SER A 138 -9.46 -2.44 -9.14
N PHE A 139 -9.08 -3.11 -8.08
CA PHE A 139 -8.36 -4.37 -8.13
C PHE A 139 -8.89 -5.35 -7.08
N SER A 140 -8.79 -6.64 -7.38
CA SER A 140 -9.15 -7.70 -6.46
C SER A 140 -8.25 -8.91 -6.67
N TYR A 141 -8.07 -9.67 -5.61
CA TYR A 141 -7.32 -10.91 -5.62
C TYR A 141 -8.00 -11.95 -4.74
N SER A 142 -7.98 -13.20 -5.15
CA SER A 142 -8.43 -14.32 -4.36
C SER A 142 -7.57 -15.52 -4.70
N ASN A 143 -6.82 -15.98 -3.74
CA ASN A 143 -6.08 -17.24 -3.81
C ASN A 143 -6.33 -18.02 -2.52
N LEU A 144 -6.85 -19.24 -2.65
CA LEU A 144 -7.15 -20.14 -1.54
C LEU A 144 -5.96 -21.04 -1.19
N GLU A 145 -4.93 -21.04 -2.03
CA GLU A 145 -3.71 -21.83 -1.90
C GLU A 145 -2.49 -20.93 -2.11
N LEU A 146 -2.42 -19.83 -1.36
CA LEU A 146 -1.38 -18.81 -1.53
C LEU A 146 0.03 -19.37 -1.34
N CYS A 147 0.22 -20.13 -0.27
CA CYS A 147 1.44 -20.83 0.09
C CYS A 147 1.16 -21.81 1.23
N ASN A 148 2.05 -22.80 1.40
CA ASN A 148 2.02 -23.72 2.53
C ASN A 148 3.11 -23.33 3.53
N LEU A 149 2.71 -23.11 4.77
CA LEU A 149 3.59 -22.72 5.88
C LEU A 149 3.44 -23.70 7.04
N ASP A 150 4.52 -23.90 7.77
CA ASP A 150 4.50 -24.73 8.97
C ASP A 150 3.34 -24.36 9.91
N ALA A 151 2.44 -25.32 10.16
CA ALA A 151 1.25 -25.07 10.97
C ALA A 151 1.58 -24.81 12.44
N ASN A 152 2.75 -25.25 12.92
CA ASN A 152 3.20 -25.06 14.30
C ASN A 152 3.88 -23.70 14.55
N SER A 153 3.96 -22.86 13.54
CA SER A 153 4.60 -21.54 13.62
C SER A 153 3.62 -20.41 13.31
N SER A 154 3.77 -19.28 13.97
CA SER A 154 3.10 -18.03 13.61
C SER A 154 3.93 -17.25 12.59
N TYR A 155 3.27 -16.49 11.72
CA TYR A 155 3.91 -15.74 10.65
C TYR A 155 3.44 -14.30 10.59
N ASP A 156 4.38 -13.38 10.37
CA ASP A 156 4.11 -12.00 10.02
C ASP A 156 4.14 -11.84 8.51
N PHE A 157 3.09 -11.26 7.97
CA PHE A 157 2.96 -10.93 6.55
C PHE A 157 3.04 -9.42 6.34
N HIS A 158 3.70 -9.03 5.28
CA HIS A 158 3.75 -7.67 4.79
C HIS A 158 3.21 -7.63 3.37
N LEU A 159 2.05 -7.02 3.16
CA LEU A 159 1.44 -6.75 1.86
C LEU A 159 1.75 -5.31 1.46
N GLN A 160 2.18 -5.10 0.22
CA GLN A 160 2.59 -3.81 -0.28
C GLN A 160 1.89 -3.50 -1.61
N ILE A 161 1.32 -2.29 -1.71
CA ILE A 161 0.58 -1.83 -2.88
C ILE A 161 1.12 -0.46 -3.29
N GLN A 162 1.47 -0.31 -4.57
CA GLN A 162 1.90 0.95 -5.13
C GLN A 162 1.11 1.28 -6.40
N ASP A 163 0.72 2.53 -6.56
CA ASP A 163 0.23 3.09 -7.80
C ASP A 163 1.24 4.03 -8.45
N LYS A 164 0.98 4.40 -9.69
CA LYS A 164 1.90 5.21 -10.50
C LYS A 164 2.13 6.62 -9.93
N LEU A 165 1.14 7.20 -9.29
CA LEU A 165 1.21 8.56 -8.75
C LEU A 165 1.80 8.61 -7.34
N TYR A 166 1.89 7.47 -6.66
CA TYR A 166 2.53 7.32 -5.35
C TYR A 166 3.90 6.63 -5.47
N SER A 167 4.67 7.02 -6.47
CA SER A 167 5.91 6.36 -6.89
C SER A 167 7.04 6.37 -5.84
N LEU A 168 7.00 7.29 -4.87
CA LEU A 168 8.00 7.39 -3.80
C LEU A 168 7.60 6.64 -2.53
N SER A 169 6.45 5.98 -2.50
CA SER A 169 5.93 5.28 -1.33
C SER A 169 4.97 4.18 -1.76
N SER A 170 4.53 3.38 -0.78
CA SER A 170 3.55 2.31 -0.96
C SER A 170 2.51 2.36 0.15
N LEU A 171 1.38 1.70 -0.05
CA LEU A 171 0.50 1.29 1.03
C LEU A 171 1.07 -0.01 1.61
N ASP A 172 1.47 0.04 2.86
CA ASP A 172 2.06 -1.08 3.58
C ASP A 172 1.06 -1.60 4.62
N LEU A 173 0.75 -2.89 4.56
CA LEU A 173 -0.16 -3.56 5.47
C LEU A 173 0.55 -4.74 6.12
N TYR A 174 0.39 -4.86 7.43
CA TYR A 174 1.05 -5.89 8.23
C TYR A 174 0.00 -6.74 8.92
N PHE A 175 0.17 -8.05 8.90
CA PHE A 175 -0.73 -9.03 9.49
C PHE A 175 0.09 -10.09 10.19
N THR A 176 -0.41 -10.55 11.35
CA THR A 176 0.12 -11.74 12.00
C THR A 176 -0.90 -12.86 11.87
N VAL A 177 -0.48 -13.99 11.33
CA VAL A 177 -1.27 -15.21 11.27
C VAL A 177 -0.75 -16.16 12.33
N PRO A 178 -1.60 -16.57 13.29
CA PRO A 178 -1.19 -17.47 14.36
C PRO A 178 -0.82 -18.85 13.85
N GLN A 179 -0.19 -19.65 14.69
CA GLN A 179 -0.02 -21.07 14.46
C GLN A 179 -1.38 -21.75 14.27
N GLY A 180 -1.41 -22.77 13.44
CA GLY A 180 -2.64 -23.48 13.07
C GLY A 180 -2.90 -24.75 13.86
N THR A 181 -2.02 -25.14 14.76
CA THR A 181 -2.21 -26.34 15.57
C THR A 181 -3.23 -26.08 16.67
N PRO A 182 -4.44 -26.63 16.59
CA PRO A 182 -5.44 -26.44 17.64
C PRO A 182 -5.08 -27.25 18.87
N LEU A 183 -5.39 -26.71 20.05
CA LEU A 183 -5.27 -27.47 21.29
C LEU A 183 -6.21 -28.69 21.27
N ILE A 184 -7.38 -28.55 20.65
CA ILE A 184 -8.33 -29.64 20.39
C ILE A 184 -8.77 -29.59 18.94
N ALA A 185 -8.54 -30.66 18.21
CA ALA A 185 -9.01 -30.83 16.83
C ALA A 185 -10.19 -31.82 16.80
N LEU A 186 -11.33 -31.33 16.30
CA LEU A 186 -12.50 -32.20 16.04
C LEU A 186 -12.57 -32.50 14.54
N ARG A 187 -12.44 -33.76 14.19
CA ARG A 187 -12.56 -34.26 12.82
C ARG A 187 -13.71 -35.26 12.74
N LYS A 188 -14.13 -35.62 11.52
CA LYS A 188 -15.16 -36.66 11.35
C LYS A 188 -14.74 -37.95 12.06
N LYS A 189 -15.43 -38.34 13.15
CA LYS A 189 -15.17 -39.52 13.97
C LYS A 189 -13.82 -39.54 14.70
N LYS A 190 -13.12 -38.40 14.83
CA LYS A 190 -11.83 -38.34 15.51
C LYS A 190 -11.70 -37.08 16.34
N VAL A 191 -11.01 -37.22 17.47
CA VAL A 191 -10.62 -36.11 18.35
C VAL A 191 -9.11 -36.13 18.49
N GLY A 192 -8.47 -35.01 18.20
CA GLY A 192 -7.06 -34.77 18.46
C GLY A 192 -6.87 -33.81 19.64
N ILE A 193 -5.95 -34.11 20.51
CA ILE A 193 -5.44 -33.20 21.53
C ILE A 193 -4.00 -32.89 21.18
N ASN A 194 -3.70 -31.60 20.97
CA ASN A 194 -2.40 -31.12 20.52
C ASN A 194 -1.91 -31.72 19.18
N THR A 195 -2.83 -32.30 18.42
CA THR A 195 -2.57 -32.82 17.05
C THR A 195 -3.68 -32.39 16.11
N PRO A 196 -3.37 -31.65 15.02
CA PRO A 196 -4.37 -31.18 14.06
C PRO A 196 -4.94 -32.29 13.16
N ASN A 197 -4.21 -33.39 13.00
CA ASN A 197 -4.54 -34.51 12.11
C ASN A 197 -4.59 -35.83 12.86
N PRO A 198 -5.60 -36.10 13.71
CA PRO A 198 -5.68 -37.31 14.52
C PRO A 198 -5.73 -38.57 13.66
N GLN A 199 -4.88 -39.56 13.98
CA GLN A 199 -4.81 -40.83 13.29
C GLN A 199 -5.72 -41.90 13.91
N ALA A 200 -6.09 -41.73 15.18
CA ALA A 200 -7.02 -42.61 15.93
C ALA A 200 -8.34 -41.86 16.28
N THR A 201 -9.33 -42.60 16.81
CA THR A 201 -10.58 -42.00 17.29
C THR A 201 -10.33 -40.92 18.37
N LEU A 202 -9.38 -41.16 19.26
CA LEU A 202 -8.78 -40.20 20.17
C LEU A 202 -7.25 -40.28 19.96
N ASP A 203 -6.65 -39.17 19.57
CA ASP A 203 -5.22 -39.05 19.32
C ASP A 203 -4.67 -37.90 20.14
N VAL A 204 -3.72 -38.18 21.01
CA VAL A 204 -3.14 -37.23 21.94
C VAL A 204 -1.63 -37.17 21.71
N ASP A 205 -1.17 -36.01 21.21
CA ASP A 205 0.25 -35.71 21.17
C ASP A 205 0.67 -35.12 22.53
N GLY A 206 1.07 -35.99 23.44
CA GLY A 206 1.42 -35.65 24.82
C GLY A 206 1.05 -36.73 25.81
N SER A 207 1.09 -36.40 27.10
CA SER A 207 0.74 -37.31 28.18
C SER A 207 -0.74 -37.17 28.60
N ILE A 208 -1.39 -38.27 28.92
CA ILE A 208 -2.72 -38.30 29.53
C ILE A 208 -2.56 -38.57 31.02
N HIS A 209 -3.09 -37.70 31.87
CA HIS A 209 -3.13 -37.89 33.32
C HIS A 209 -4.55 -38.31 33.73
N MET A 210 -4.68 -39.51 34.23
CA MET A 210 -5.95 -40.09 34.68
C MET A 210 -5.85 -40.53 36.13
N ASN A 211 -6.66 -39.97 37.02
CA ASN A 211 -6.72 -40.33 38.46
C ASN A 211 -5.32 -40.43 39.12
N GLY A 212 -4.41 -39.52 38.85
CA GLY A 212 -3.09 -39.50 39.41
C GLY A 212 -2.06 -40.41 38.71
N VAL A 213 -2.43 -41.06 37.62
CA VAL A 213 -1.53 -41.90 36.82
C VAL A 213 -1.29 -41.26 35.45
N ASN A 214 -0.01 -41.14 35.07
CA ASN A 214 0.35 -40.73 33.72
C ASN A 214 0.34 -41.95 32.78
N VAL A 215 -0.44 -41.84 31.70
CA VAL A 215 -0.42 -42.85 30.62
C VAL A 215 0.41 -42.26 29.49
N HIS A 216 1.55 -42.87 29.20
CA HIS A 216 2.38 -42.50 28.06
C HIS A 216 2.06 -43.43 26.89
N GLY A 217 1.74 -42.87 25.73
CA GLY A 217 1.71 -43.62 24.49
C GLY A 217 3.13 -44.07 24.11
N LYS A 218 3.26 -45.27 23.52
CA LYS A 218 4.49 -45.70 22.89
C LYS A 218 4.60 -45.11 21.49
#